data_6c24d2af67bd94fefb1ab9bd305dcbfb
#
_entry.id   6c24d2af67bd94fefb1ab9bd305dcbfb
#
_cell.length_a   1.000
_cell.length_b   1.000
_cell.length_c   1.000
_cell.angle_alpha   90.00
_cell.angle_beta   90.00
_cell.angle_gamma   90.00
#
_symmetry.space_group_name_H-M   'P 1'
#
loop_
_entity.id
_entity.type
_entity.pdbx_description
1 polymer ?
#
loop_
_entity_poly.entity_id
_entity_poly.type
_entity_poly.pdbx_seq_one_letter_code
_entity_poly.pdbx_strand_id
1 'polypeptide(L)'
;MLFESEPNRECWHEAGHALVAHHLGMTVLAIGFSWVRGEHHEPNPSSWIPTDGFDKDSVAIELFGGVAAEILKLGEYDVMAHGSDVRAWRELGCSSSSDHYIQQAIGILKERDAGLVRVYDRLMQERAHPSYSRFQDTEDHIWKLRHLTQEDFEALM
;
A
#
# COMPACT_ATOMS: atom_id res chain seq x y z
N MET A 1 16.60 14.67 -6.07
CA MET A 1 17.06 14.41 -4.69
C MET A 1 16.36 13.19 -4.14
N LEU A 2 17.14 12.29 -3.55
CA LEU A 2 16.62 11.04 -2.98
C LEU A 2 15.52 11.26 -1.93
N PHE A 3 15.63 12.32 -1.14
CA PHE A 3 14.68 12.62 -0.07
C PHE A 3 13.33 13.13 -0.54
N GLU A 4 13.25 13.69 -1.74
CA GLU A 4 11.97 14.19 -2.29
C GLU A 4 11.13 13.10 -2.92
N SER A 5 11.76 12.00 -3.32
CA SER A 5 11.05 10.90 -3.98
C SER A 5 10.43 9.89 -3.01
N GLU A 6 10.94 9.77 -1.78
CA GLU A 6 10.47 8.79 -0.80
C GLU A 6 8.98 8.93 -0.44
N PRO A 7 8.44 10.14 -0.14
CA PRO A 7 7.02 10.31 0.14
C PRO A 7 6.14 9.85 -1.02
N ASN A 8 6.54 10.19 -2.24
CA ASN A 8 5.81 9.78 -3.43
C ASN A 8 5.82 8.27 -3.60
N ARG A 9 6.96 7.65 -3.37
CA ARG A 9 7.13 6.20 -3.47
C ARG A 9 6.19 5.46 -2.53
N GLU A 10 6.16 5.84 -1.27
CA GLU A 10 5.32 5.21 -0.25
C GLU A 10 3.83 5.35 -0.57
N CYS A 11 3.40 6.51 -1.02
CA CYS A 11 2.01 6.74 -1.40
C CYS A 11 1.61 5.93 -2.64
N TRP A 12 2.48 5.81 -3.64
CA TRP A 12 2.25 4.91 -4.77
C TRP A 12 2.16 3.46 -4.33
N HIS A 13 3.06 3.04 -3.45
CA HIS A 13 3.11 1.68 -2.93
C HIS A 13 1.77 1.29 -2.27
N GLU A 14 1.30 2.09 -1.34
CA GLU A 14 0.05 1.81 -0.62
C GLU A 14 -1.18 1.93 -1.53
N ALA A 15 -1.19 2.89 -2.45
CA ALA A 15 -2.24 2.98 -3.45
C ALA A 15 -2.27 1.72 -4.33
N GLY A 16 -1.11 1.19 -4.67
CA GLY A 16 -1.00 -0.04 -5.46
C GLY A 16 -1.63 -1.25 -4.78
N HIS A 17 -1.33 -1.46 -3.50
CA HIS A 17 -1.96 -2.52 -2.72
C HIS A 17 -3.48 -2.39 -2.73
N ALA A 18 -3.98 -1.21 -2.50
CA ALA A 18 -5.42 -0.96 -2.42
C ALA A 18 -6.14 -1.21 -3.74
N LEU A 19 -5.59 -0.73 -4.86
CA LEU A 19 -6.21 -0.93 -6.17
C LEU A 19 -6.22 -2.40 -6.60
N VAL A 20 -5.11 -3.11 -6.39
CA VAL A 20 -5.03 -4.54 -6.69
C VAL A 20 -6.02 -5.31 -5.82
N ALA A 21 -6.07 -5.03 -4.53
CA ALA A 21 -7.02 -5.67 -3.63
C ALA A 21 -8.46 -5.45 -4.07
N HIS A 22 -8.82 -4.21 -4.37
CA HIS A 22 -10.18 -3.86 -4.83
C HIS A 22 -10.53 -4.60 -6.11
N HIS A 23 -9.62 -4.67 -7.07
CA HIS A 23 -9.81 -5.41 -8.32
C HIS A 23 -10.08 -6.90 -8.08
N LEU A 24 -9.41 -7.49 -7.11
CA LEU A 24 -9.54 -8.91 -6.75
C LEU A 24 -10.75 -9.20 -5.85
N GLY A 25 -11.53 -8.19 -5.50
CA GLY A 25 -12.70 -8.36 -4.64
C GLY A 25 -12.41 -8.35 -3.14
N MET A 26 -11.20 -7.97 -2.75
CA MET A 26 -10.84 -7.81 -1.34
C MET A 26 -11.37 -6.49 -0.79
N THR A 27 -11.63 -6.45 0.50
CA THR A 27 -12.06 -5.23 1.17
C THR A 27 -10.86 -4.44 1.66
N VAL A 28 -10.77 -3.17 1.26
CA VAL A 28 -9.77 -2.24 1.78
C VAL A 28 -10.39 -1.53 2.97
N LEU A 29 -10.03 -1.94 4.18
CA LEU A 29 -10.61 -1.39 5.41
C LEU A 29 -10.10 0.01 5.71
N ALA A 30 -8.83 0.26 5.45
CA ALA A 30 -8.22 1.56 5.64
C ALA A 30 -6.89 1.65 4.90
N ILE A 31 -6.50 2.86 4.52
CA ILE A 31 -5.15 3.18 4.05
C ILE A 31 -4.73 4.44 4.76
N GLY A 32 -3.52 4.49 5.25
CA GLY A 32 -3.07 5.70 5.91
C GLY A 32 -1.69 5.61 6.48
N PHE A 33 -1.46 6.38 7.50
CA PHE A 33 -0.16 6.55 8.11
C PHE A 33 -0.22 6.08 9.55
N SER A 34 0.72 5.24 9.94
CA SER A 34 0.82 4.73 11.29
C SER A 34 2.26 4.78 11.77
N TRP A 35 2.41 4.75 13.07
CA TRP A 35 3.70 4.74 13.71
C TRP A 35 3.67 3.84 14.93
N VAL A 36 4.68 2.97 15.03
CA VAL A 36 4.86 2.14 16.22
C VAL A 36 5.71 2.93 17.21
N ARG A 37 5.20 3.09 18.42
CA ARG A 37 5.84 3.88 19.46
C ARG A 37 7.26 3.38 19.74
N GLY A 38 8.23 4.29 19.66
CA GLY A 38 9.64 4.02 19.96
C GLY A 38 10.47 3.47 18.82
N GLU A 39 9.88 3.15 17.67
CA GLU A 39 10.62 2.60 16.52
C GLU A 39 11.00 3.62 15.47
N HIS A 40 10.12 4.58 15.19
CA HIS A 40 10.31 5.55 14.10
C HIS A 40 10.00 6.96 14.56
N HIS A 41 10.63 7.93 13.90
CA HIS A 41 10.36 9.35 14.10
C HIS A 41 9.27 9.89 13.17
N GLU A 42 8.97 9.16 12.10
CA GLU A 42 7.95 9.53 11.12
C GLU A 42 6.96 8.39 10.88
N PRO A 43 5.67 8.72 10.61
CA PRO A 43 4.67 7.70 10.30
C PRO A 43 4.98 6.98 9.01
N ASN A 44 4.73 5.68 8.98
CA ASN A 44 4.82 4.87 7.79
C ASN A 44 3.44 4.68 7.18
N PRO A 45 3.30 4.79 5.86
CA PRO A 45 2.07 4.40 5.18
C PRO A 45 1.77 2.93 5.39
N SER A 46 0.50 2.59 5.47
CA SER A 46 0.05 1.20 5.66
C SER A 46 -1.33 1.01 5.06
N SER A 47 -1.59 -0.23 4.63
CA SER A 47 -2.91 -0.65 4.16
C SER A 47 -3.42 -1.79 5.03
N TRP A 48 -4.71 -1.75 5.34
CA TRP A 48 -5.39 -2.78 6.13
C TRP A 48 -6.35 -3.53 5.23
N ILE A 49 -5.91 -4.70 4.74
CA ILE A 49 -6.63 -5.50 3.76
C ILE A 49 -6.68 -6.95 4.23
N PRO A 50 -7.84 -7.42 4.73
CA PRO A 50 -7.99 -8.82 5.10
C PRO A 50 -7.90 -9.72 3.86
N THR A 51 -7.14 -10.80 3.96
CA THR A 51 -6.93 -11.75 2.87
C THR A 51 -7.54 -13.14 3.14
N ASP A 52 -8.19 -13.32 4.26
CA ASP A 52 -8.83 -14.58 4.62
C ASP A 52 -9.88 -14.98 3.58
N GLY A 53 -9.85 -16.24 3.17
CA GLY A 53 -10.80 -16.77 2.20
C GLY A 53 -10.42 -16.59 0.74
N PHE A 54 -9.34 -15.89 0.45
CA PHE A 54 -8.81 -15.74 -0.91
C PHE A 54 -7.75 -16.80 -1.20
N ASP A 55 -7.63 -17.19 -2.46
CA ASP A 55 -6.62 -18.16 -2.86
C ASP A 55 -5.21 -17.55 -2.77
N LYS A 56 -4.21 -18.44 -2.74
CA LYS A 56 -2.80 -18.03 -2.57
C LYS A 56 -2.33 -17.10 -3.69
N ASP A 57 -2.73 -17.36 -4.92
CA ASP A 57 -2.31 -16.56 -6.07
C ASP A 57 -2.89 -15.16 -5.99
N SER A 58 -4.16 -15.01 -5.62
CA SER A 58 -4.78 -13.69 -5.41
C SER A 58 -4.08 -12.92 -4.30
N VAL A 59 -3.79 -13.57 -3.19
CA VAL A 59 -3.06 -12.93 -2.08
C VAL A 59 -1.66 -12.52 -2.52
N ALA A 60 -0.96 -13.37 -3.30
CA ALA A 60 0.36 -13.05 -3.83
C ALA A 60 0.33 -11.83 -4.75
N ILE A 61 -0.66 -11.74 -5.65
CA ILE A 61 -0.81 -10.59 -6.55
C ILE A 61 -1.02 -9.31 -5.72
N GLU A 62 -1.86 -9.36 -4.70
CA GLU A 62 -2.11 -8.22 -3.81
C GLU A 62 -0.83 -7.80 -3.08
N LEU A 63 -0.07 -8.75 -2.54
CA LEU A 63 1.19 -8.46 -1.85
C LEU A 63 2.21 -7.73 -2.74
N PHE A 64 2.20 -7.99 -4.03
CA PHE A 64 3.09 -7.30 -4.98
C PHE A 64 2.47 -6.06 -5.62
N GLY A 65 1.27 -5.66 -5.19
CA GLY A 65 0.59 -4.46 -5.69
C GLY A 65 1.39 -3.18 -5.45
N GLY A 66 2.04 -3.08 -4.29
CA GLY A 66 2.88 -1.92 -3.97
C GLY A 66 4.09 -1.81 -4.88
N VAL A 67 4.83 -2.91 -5.03
CA VAL A 67 5.99 -3.00 -5.93
C VAL A 67 5.58 -2.67 -7.37
N ALA A 68 4.45 -3.21 -7.82
CA ALA A 68 3.94 -2.97 -9.17
C ALA A 68 3.66 -1.49 -9.41
N ALA A 69 3.06 -0.81 -8.44
CA ALA A 69 2.80 0.63 -8.54
C ALA A 69 4.10 1.44 -8.61
N GLU A 70 5.10 1.10 -7.81
CA GLU A 70 6.40 1.76 -7.85
C GLU A 70 7.05 1.59 -9.23
N ILE A 71 7.06 0.39 -9.77
CA ILE A 71 7.61 0.11 -11.10
C ILE A 71 6.85 0.92 -12.17
N LEU A 72 5.52 0.88 -12.13
CA LEU A 72 4.67 1.53 -13.14
C LEU A 72 4.83 3.05 -13.13
N LYS A 73 4.94 3.65 -11.96
CA LYS A 73 4.94 5.11 -11.79
C LYS A 73 6.34 5.73 -11.68
N LEU A 74 7.29 4.99 -11.15
CA LEU A 74 8.64 5.50 -10.87
C LEU A 74 9.73 4.78 -11.70
N GLY A 75 9.38 3.68 -12.38
CA GLY A 75 10.32 2.90 -13.16
C GLY A 75 11.21 1.94 -12.36
N GLU A 76 11.14 2.02 -11.04
CA GLU A 76 11.94 1.18 -10.14
C GLU A 76 11.21 1.01 -8.80
N TYR A 77 11.68 0.08 -7.98
CA TYR A 77 11.14 -0.11 -6.65
C TYR A 77 12.24 -0.15 -5.59
N ASP A 78 11.87 0.16 -4.35
CA ASP A 78 12.78 0.12 -3.21
C ASP A 78 12.70 -1.27 -2.56
N VAL A 79 13.79 -2.05 -2.70
CA VAL A 79 13.87 -3.42 -2.16
C VAL A 79 13.66 -3.44 -0.63
N MET A 80 14.10 -2.42 0.06
CA MET A 80 14.00 -2.36 1.53
C MET A 80 12.59 -2.04 2.00
N ALA A 81 11.83 -1.30 1.20
CA ALA A 81 10.50 -0.84 1.59
C ALA A 81 9.43 -1.94 1.57
N HIS A 82 9.68 -3.05 0.89
CA HIS A 82 8.69 -4.14 0.77
C HIS A 82 9.19 -5.51 1.24
N GLY A 83 10.18 -5.52 2.12
CA GLY A 83 10.71 -6.75 2.70
C GLY A 83 9.65 -7.59 3.42
N SER A 84 8.68 -6.95 4.09
CA SER A 84 7.57 -7.64 4.74
C SER A 84 6.62 -8.31 3.75
N ASP A 85 6.38 -7.68 2.59
CA ASP A 85 5.53 -8.24 1.53
C ASP A 85 6.18 -9.49 0.93
N VAL A 86 7.49 -9.44 0.67
CA VAL A 86 8.24 -10.58 0.15
C VAL A 86 8.24 -11.73 1.15
N ARG A 87 8.39 -11.43 2.44
CA ARG A 87 8.33 -12.45 3.50
C ARG A 87 6.96 -13.12 3.53
N ALA A 88 5.89 -12.34 3.51
CA ALA A 88 4.52 -12.85 3.49
C ALA A 88 4.28 -13.73 2.25
N TRP A 89 4.76 -13.31 1.09
CA TRP A 89 4.65 -14.10 -0.14
C TRP A 89 5.36 -15.45 -0.01
N ARG A 90 6.57 -15.48 0.53
CA ARG A 90 7.31 -16.73 0.73
C ARG A 90 6.57 -17.68 1.66
N GLU A 91 5.92 -17.17 2.69
CA GLU A 91 5.14 -17.97 3.63
C GLU A 91 3.90 -18.60 2.99
N LEU A 92 3.37 -18.03 1.92
CA LEU A 92 2.23 -18.60 1.20
C LEU A 92 2.58 -19.92 0.50
N GLY A 93 3.83 -20.13 0.13
CA GLY A 93 4.24 -21.34 -0.57
C GLY A 93 3.71 -21.43 -2.00
N CYS A 94 3.62 -20.30 -2.70
CA CYS A 94 3.19 -20.27 -4.10
C CYS A 94 4.21 -20.92 -5.02
N SER A 95 3.73 -21.56 -6.09
CA SER A 95 4.58 -22.25 -7.06
C SER A 95 5.18 -21.33 -8.13
N SER A 96 4.55 -20.18 -8.39
CA SER A 96 5.03 -19.22 -9.38
C SER A 96 6.06 -18.26 -8.80
N SER A 97 6.86 -17.64 -9.67
CA SER A 97 7.88 -16.67 -9.27
C SER A 97 7.27 -15.33 -8.86
N SER A 98 8.02 -14.55 -8.10
CA SER A 98 7.62 -13.18 -7.74
C SER A 98 7.37 -12.31 -8.98
N ASP A 99 8.21 -12.46 -10.00
CA ASP A 99 8.04 -11.72 -11.26
C ASP A 99 6.68 -11.98 -11.92
N HIS A 100 6.22 -13.22 -11.89
CA HIS A 100 4.90 -13.58 -12.42
C HIS A 100 3.79 -12.76 -11.75
N TYR A 101 3.80 -12.67 -10.41
CA TYR A 101 2.79 -11.92 -9.66
C TYR A 101 2.92 -10.41 -9.84
N ILE A 102 4.16 -9.92 -9.91
CA ILE A 102 4.42 -8.50 -10.18
C ILE A 102 3.83 -8.10 -11.54
N GLN A 103 4.05 -8.92 -12.58
CA GLN A 103 3.52 -8.63 -13.91
C GLN A 103 1.98 -8.63 -13.93
N GLN A 104 1.36 -9.54 -13.20
CA GLN A 104 -0.10 -9.55 -13.08
C GLN A 104 -0.62 -8.30 -12.36
N ALA A 105 0.02 -7.91 -11.29
CA ALA A 105 -0.34 -6.69 -10.57
C ALA A 105 -0.17 -5.44 -11.45
N ILE A 106 0.91 -5.35 -12.22
CA ILE A 106 1.12 -4.26 -13.18
C ILE A 106 -0.03 -4.19 -14.20
N GLY A 107 -0.46 -5.35 -14.73
CA GLY A 107 -1.58 -5.41 -15.66
C GLY A 107 -2.87 -4.86 -15.06
N ILE A 108 -3.17 -5.23 -13.82
CA ILE A 108 -4.34 -4.72 -13.09
C ILE A 108 -4.25 -3.19 -12.91
N LEU A 109 -3.10 -2.69 -12.48
CA LEU A 109 -2.92 -1.27 -12.24
C LEU A 109 -3.01 -0.44 -13.52
N LYS A 110 -2.55 -0.96 -14.65
CA LYS A 110 -2.71 -0.29 -15.95
C LYS A 110 -4.19 -0.13 -16.31
N GLU A 111 -5.00 -1.14 -16.08
CA GLU A 111 -6.44 -1.06 -16.33
C GLU A 111 -7.14 -0.11 -15.37
N ARG A 112 -6.61 0.08 -14.18
CA ARG A 112 -7.21 0.89 -13.12
C ARG A 112 -6.40 2.14 -12.80
N ASP A 113 -5.67 2.64 -13.77
CA ASP A 113 -4.75 3.76 -13.58
C ASP A 113 -5.43 5.01 -13.02
N ALA A 114 -6.62 5.35 -13.47
CA ALA A 114 -7.34 6.52 -12.98
C ALA A 114 -7.65 6.40 -11.47
N GLY A 115 -8.07 5.22 -11.02
CA GLY A 115 -8.30 4.95 -9.60
C GLY A 115 -7.01 5.01 -8.79
N LEU A 116 -5.95 4.45 -9.34
CA LEU A 116 -4.63 4.48 -8.71
C LEU A 116 -4.17 5.93 -8.45
N VAL A 117 -4.30 6.79 -9.44
CA VAL A 117 -3.94 8.21 -9.33
C VAL A 117 -4.81 8.91 -8.28
N ARG A 118 -6.12 8.65 -8.25
CA ARG A 118 -7.02 9.26 -7.26
C ARG A 118 -6.62 8.90 -5.84
N VAL A 119 -6.29 7.65 -5.58
CA VAL A 119 -5.86 7.22 -4.24
C VAL A 119 -4.51 7.83 -3.88
N TYR A 120 -3.57 7.81 -4.81
CA TYR A 120 -2.27 8.46 -4.62
C TYR A 120 -2.43 9.95 -4.26
N ASP A 121 -3.20 10.69 -5.05
CA ASP A 121 -3.42 12.12 -4.82
C ASP A 121 -4.03 12.38 -3.44
N ARG A 122 -5.00 11.54 -3.05
CA ARG A 122 -5.62 11.66 -1.73
C ARG A 122 -4.64 11.37 -0.60
N LEU A 123 -3.78 10.36 -0.74
CA LEU A 123 -2.74 10.07 0.26
C LEU A 123 -1.74 11.21 0.38
N MET A 124 -1.36 11.81 -0.75
CA MET A 124 -0.48 12.98 -0.74
C MET A 124 -1.12 14.18 -0.05
N GLN A 125 -2.42 14.40 -0.24
CA GLN A 125 -3.16 15.45 0.46
C GLN A 125 -3.20 15.20 1.98
N GLU A 126 -3.45 13.96 2.40
CA GLU A 126 -3.44 13.61 3.81
C GLU A 126 -2.05 13.80 4.44
N ARG A 127 -1.01 13.44 3.71
CA ARG A 127 0.37 13.62 4.14
C ARG A 127 0.74 15.09 4.32
N ALA A 128 0.25 15.97 3.44
CA ALA A 128 0.49 17.40 3.49
C ALA A 128 -0.31 18.11 4.59
N HIS A 129 -1.26 17.43 5.22
CA HIS A 129 -2.10 18.03 6.24
C HIS A 129 -1.29 18.40 7.49
N PRO A 130 -1.54 19.59 8.10
CA PRO A 130 -0.77 20.03 9.28
C PRO A 130 -0.77 19.06 10.45
N SER A 131 -1.84 18.26 10.61
CA SER A 131 -1.92 17.27 11.69
C SER A 131 -1.05 16.04 11.47
N TYR A 132 -0.42 15.89 10.31
CA TYR A 132 0.44 14.74 10.01
C TYR A 132 1.58 14.58 11.02
N SER A 133 2.12 15.67 11.54
CA SER A 133 3.20 15.63 12.53
C SER A 133 2.73 15.37 13.96
N ARG A 134 1.42 15.25 14.20
CA ARG A 134 0.85 15.00 15.52
C ARG A 134 0.40 13.56 15.63
N PHE A 135 0.93 12.88 16.64
CA PHE A 135 0.65 11.47 16.87
C PHE A 135 -0.42 11.30 17.95
N GLN A 136 -1.28 10.32 17.75
CA GLN A 136 -2.24 9.87 18.75
C GLN A 136 -1.87 8.44 19.15
N ASP A 137 -1.55 8.25 20.43
CA ASP A 137 -1.26 6.94 20.98
C ASP A 137 -2.56 6.12 21.04
N THR A 138 -2.52 4.89 20.52
CA THR A 138 -3.62 3.95 20.62
C THR A 138 -3.28 2.90 21.67
N GLU A 139 -4.29 2.11 22.10
CA GLU A 139 -4.10 1.03 23.08
C GLU A 139 -3.04 0.00 22.64
N ASP A 140 -2.86 -0.17 21.32
CA ASP A 140 -1.89 -1.10 20.73
C ASP A 140 -0.49 -0.48 20.56
N HIS A 141 -0.26 0.70 21.11
CA HIS A 141 0.98 1.47 20.90
C HIS A 141 1.27 1.81 19.45
N ILE A 142 0.25 1.82 18.61
CA ILE A 142 0.31 2.23 17.21
C ILE A 142 -0.29 3.63 17.11
N TRP A 143 0.49 4.57 16.64
CA TRP A 143 0.01 5.93 16.45
C TRP A 143 -0.54 6.10 15.05
N LYS A 144 -1.85 6.39 14.96
CA LYS A 144 -2.54 6.65 13.71
C LYS A 144 -2.79 8.14 13.58
N LEU A 145 -2.31 8.73 12.52
CA LEU A 145 -2.49 10.15 12.27
C LEU A 145 -3.75 10.41 11.44
N ARG A 146 -3.63 10.16 10.16
CA ARG A 146 -4.72 10.34 9.21
C ARG A 146 -4.80 9.11 8.33
N HIS A 147 -6.00 8.72 8.01
CA HIS A 147 -6.21 7.56 7.15
C HIS A 147 -7.52 7.71 6.37
N LEU A 148 -7.56 7.05 5.24
CA LEU A 148 -8.79 6.84 4.49
C LEU A 148 -9.51 5.66 5.11
N THR A 149 -10.79 5.84 5.42
CA THR A 149 -11.65 4.74 5.84
C THR A 149 -12.06 3.91 4.62
N GLN A 150 -12.71 2.78 4.86
CA GLN A 150 -13.29 1.99 3.78
C GLN A 150 -14.21 2.84 2.90
N GLU A 151 -15.06 3.65 3.51
CA GLU A 151 -16.00 4.53 2.77
C GLU A 151 -15.24 5.56 1.93
N ASP A 152 -14.21 6.18 2.49
CA ASP A 152 -13.38 7.15 1.76
C ASP A 152 -12.75 6.51 0.52
N PHE A 153 -12.19 5.30 0.70
CA PHE A 153 -11.55 4.58 -0.39
C PHE A 153 -12.58 4.20 -1.47
N GLU A 154 -13.71 3.64 -1.09
CA GLU A 154 -14.75 3.23 -2.03
C GLU A 154 -15.33 4.42 -2.81
N ALA A 155 -15.39 5.60 -2.19
CA ALA A 155 -15.83 6.81 -2.86
C ALA A 155 -14.86 7.29 -3.94
N LEU A 156 -13.59 6.89 -3.88
CA LEU A 156 -12.58 7.19 -4.90
C LEU A 156 -12.65 6.22 -6.08
N MET A 157 -13.25 5.07 -5.89
CA MET A 157 -13.41 4.05 -6.92
C MET A 157 -14.67 4.32 -7.74
#